data_48a1387074d4d7f7b577192a24153a38
#
_entry.id   48a1387074d4d7f7b577192a24153a38
#
_cell.length_a   1.000
_cell.length_b   1.000
_cell.length_c   1.000
_cell.angle_alpha   90.00
_cell.angle_beta   90.00
_cell.angle_gamma   90.00
#
_symmetry.space_group_name_H-M   'P 1'
#
loop_
_entity.id
_entity.type
_entity.pdbx_description
1 polymer ?
#
loop_
_entity_poly.entity_id
_entity_poly.type
_entity_poly.pdbx_seq_one_letter_code
_entity_poly.pdbx_strand_id
1 'polypeptide(L)'
;MAKRAVLLDPVTPGELLWEEFMVPMGLSRYRLSKEIGVPAPRIGDVVSGKRAVTADTDLRLCRFFGLTAGYWLRAQAAYDIEVAQRELEPELKKIKPWSGSAA
;
A
#
# COMPACT_ATOMS: atom_id res chain seq x y z
N MET A 1 -1.34 -0.99 17.35
CA MET A 1 -0.09 -0.75 17.76
C MET A 1 0.43 0.61 17.77
N ALA A 2 0.73 1.01 18.88
CA ALA A 2 1.21 2.35 19.07
C ALA A 2 2.50 2.64 18.37
N LYS A 3 3.23 1.65 18.02
CA LYS A 3 4.50 1.90 17.39
C LYS A 3 4.40 2.65 16.06
N ARG A 4 3.20 2.76 15.52
CA ARG A 4 3.04 3.51 14.28
C ARG A 4 2.67 4.95 14.53
N ALA A 5 2.87 5.42 15.70
CA ALA A 5 2.49 6.77 15.97
C ALA A 5 3.35 7.73 15.23
N VAL A 6 2.93 8.90 15.27
CA VAL A 6 3.57 10.04 14.75
C VAL A 6 4.93 9.91 14.26
N LEU A 7 5.30 10.61 13.30
CA LEU A 7 6.64 10.72 12.79
C LEU A 7 7.30 9.47 12.29
N LEU A 8 6.61 8.38 12.33
CA LEU A 8 7.20 7.17 11.82
C LEU A 8 7.14 7.14 10.31
N ASP A 9 7.92 6.27 9.73
CA ASP A 9 7.93 6.11 8.29
C ASP A 9 6.55 5.65 7.82
N PRO A 10 6.16 6.04 6.63
CA PRO A 10 4.91 5.57 6.06
C PRO A 10 4.90 4.06 5.96
N VAL A 11 3.75 3.47 6.14
CA VAL A 11 3.60 2.02 6.07
C VAL A 11 3.28 1.62 4.64
N THR A 12 4.09 0.72 4.09
CA THR A 12 3.83 0.24 2.74
C THR A 12 2.75 -0.82 2.76
N PRO A 13 2.06 -1.03 1.64
CA PRO A 13 1.10 -2.14 1.55
C PRO A 13 1.75 -3.49 1.84
N GLY A 14 3.03 -3.64 1.46
CA GLY A 14 3.73 -4.88 1.72
C GLY A 14 3.92 -5.16 3.20
N GLU A 15 4.26 -4.13 3.96
CA GLU A 15 4.38 -4.27 5.41
C GLU A 15 3.03 -4.62 6.03
N LEU A 16 1.98 -3.96 5.56
CA LEU A 16 0.64 -4.22 6.05
C LEU A 16 0.26 -5.67 5.76
N LEU A 17 0.51 -6.13 4.54
CA LEU A 17 0.21 -7.48 4.15
C LEU A 17 0.94 -8.49 5.03
N TRP A 18 2.21 -8.27 5.22
CA TRP A 18 3.04 -9.19 5.99
C TRP A 18 2.64 -9.21 7.47
N GLU A 19 2.61 -8.02 8.09
CA GLU A 19 2.44 -7.94 9.54
C GLU A 19 1.02 -8.15 10.02
N GLU A 20 0.05 -7.67 9.26
CA GLU A 20 -1.32 -7.73 9.73
C GLU A 20 -2.11 -8.92 9.19
N PHE A 21 -1.64 -9.54 8.13
CA PHE A 21 -2.37 -10.65 7.53
C PHE A 21 -1.56 -11.93 7.48
N MET A 22 -0.38 -11.89 6.86
CA MET A 22 0.35 -13.13 6.64
C MET A 22 0.89 -13.74 7.93
N VAL A 23 1.56 -12.94 8.74
CA VAL A 23 2.14 -13.47 9.99
C VAL A 23 1.04 -13.98 10.93
N PRO A 24 0.01 -13.19 11.22
CA PRO A 24 -1.03 -13.69 12.13
C PRO A 24 -1.75 -14.93 11.62
N MET A 25 -1.86 -15.07 10.30
CA MET A 25 -2.57 -16.21 9.73
C MET A 25 -1.66 -17.39 9.42
N GLY A 26 -0.37 -17.24 9.68
CA GLY A 26 0.58 -18.31 9.38
C GLY A 26 0.72 -18.58 7.90
N LEU A 27 0.53 -17.58 7.07
CA LEU A 27 0.61 -17.74 5.63
C LEU A 27 2.01 -17.43 5.11
N SER A 28 2.59 -18.39 4.38
CA SER A 28 3.86 -18.16 3.73
C SER A 28 3.61 -17.45 2.40
N ARG A 29 4.66 -16.83 1.87
CA ARG A 29 4.58 -16.21 0.55
C ARG A 29 4.17 -17.21 -0.50
N TYR A 30 4.75 -18.40 -0.43
CA TYR A 30 4.44 -19.43 -1.39
C TYR A 30 2.97 -19.82 -1.34
N ARG A 31 2.47 -20.08 -0.14
CA ARG A 31 1.07 -20.48 0.01
C ARG A 31 0.14 -19.41 -0.50
N LEU A 32 0.41 -18.15 -0.13
CA LEU A 32 -0.44 -17.06 -0.57
C LEU A 32 -0.43 -16.94 -2.10
N SER A 33 0.76 -17.05 -2.70
CA SER A 33 0.84 -16.93 -4.15
C SER A 33 0.03 -18.03 -4.83
N LYS A 34 0.04 -19.23 -4.27
CA LYS A 34 -0.74 -20.31 -4.82
C LYS A 34 -2.23 -20.05 -4.68
N GLU A 35 -2.63 -19.56 -3.53
CA GLU A 35 -4.04 -19.34 -3.28
C GLU A 35 -4.63 -18.26 -4.18
N ILE A 36 -3.87 -17.25 -4.51
CA ILE A 36 -4.39 -16.18 -5.35
C ILE A 36 -3.95 -16.27 -6.80
N GLY A 37 -3.19 -17.33 -7.13
CA GLY A 37 -2.87 -17.61 -8.53
C GLY A 37 -1.89 -16.65 -9.18
N VAL A 38 -0.85 -16.26 -8.46
CA VAL A 38 0.20 -15.42 -9.03
C VAL A 38 1.54 -16.11 -8.88
N PRO A 39 2.55 -15.68 -9.65
CA PRO A 39 3.90 -16.26 -9.50
C PRO A 39 4.42 -16.00 -8.10
N ALA A 40 5.13 -16.98 -7.55
CA ALA A 40 5.66 -16.86 -6.19
C ALA A 40 6.44 -15.58 -5.92
N PRO A 41 7.32 -15.13 -6.82
CA PRO A 41 8.07 -13.91 -6.55
C PRO A 41 7.20 -12.67 -6.39
N ARG A 42 5.99 -12.65 -6.94
CA ARG A 42 5.15 -11.46 -6.84
C ARG A 42 4.85 -11.09 -5.40
N ILE A 43 4.51 -12.08 -4.58
CA ILE A 43 4.19 -11.78 -3.19
C ILE A 43 5.44 -11.29 -2.46
N GLY A 44 6.58 -11.93 -2.69
CA GLY A 44 7.82 -11.48 -2.07
C GLY A 44 8.18 -10.05 -2.46
N ASP A 45 7.96 -9.70 -3.71
CA ASP A 45 8.27 -8.36 -4.19
C ASP A 45 7.33 -7.32 -3.60
N VAL A 46 6.05 -7.67 -3.44
CA VAL A 46 5.10 -6.75 -2.81
C VAL A 46 5.47 -6.57 -1.33
N VAL A 47 5.73 -7.66 -0.64
CA VAL A 47 6.06 -7.61 0.79
C VAL A 47 7.31 -6.76 1.04
N SER A 48 8.31 -6.90 0.18
CA SER A 48 9.57 -6.16 0.36
C SER A 48 9.52 -4.75 -0.18
N GLY A 49 8.44 -4.36 -0.83
CA GLY A 49 8.32 -3.01 -1.37
C GLY A 49 8.94 -2.82 -2.72
N LYS A 50 9.43 -3.89 -3.33
CA LYS A 50 10.02 -3.79 -4.66
C LYS A 50 8.97 -3.61 -5.75
N ARG A 51 7.75 -4.01 -5.48
CA ARG A 51 6.67 -3.91 -6.45
C ARG A 51 5.46 -3.27 -5.80
N ALA A 52 4.91 -2.26 -6.44
CA ALA A 52 3.69 -1.64 -5.95
C ALA A 52 2.51 -2.56 -6.22
N VAL A 53 1.45 -2.37 -5.46
CA VAL A 53 0.23 -3.12 -5.67
C VAL A 53 -0.49 -2.55 -6.88
N THR A 54 -0.89 -3.44 -7.78
CA THR A 54 -1.68 -3.06 -8.95
C THR A 54 -3.12 -3.51 -8.73
N ALA A 55 -4.01 -3.11 -9.64
CA ALA A 55 -5.40 -3.52 -9.54
C ALA A 55 -5.54 -5.04 -9.55
N ASP A 56 -4.77 -5.71 -10.39
CA ASP A 56 -4.81 -7.16 -10.47
C ASP A 56 -4.49 -7.78 -9.11
N THR A 57 -3.39 -7.35 -8.50
CA THR A 57 -2.99 -7.89 -7.21
C THR A 57 -3.99 -7.52 -6.12
N ASP A 58 -4.49 -6.28 -6.14
CA ASP A 58 -5.47 -5.86 -5.16
C ASP A 58 -6.71 -6.75 -5.19
N LEU A 59 -7.24 -6.97 -6.37
CA LEU A 59 -8.46 -7.75 -6.49
C LEU A 59 -8.29 -9.18 -6.01
N ARG A 60 -7.14 -9.77 -6.32
CA ARG A 60 -6.87 -11.13 -5.89
C ARG A 60 -6.72 -11.22 -4.37
N LEU A 61 -5.99 -10.29 -3.80
CA LEU A 61 -5.82 -10.26 -2.35
C LEU A 61 -7.13 -9.99 -1.63
N CYS A 62 -7.90 -9.04 -2.15
CA CYS A 62 -9.18 -8.72 -1.54
C CYS A 62 -10.14 -9.90 -1.57
N ARG A 63 -10.16 -10.62 -2.69
CA ARG A 63 -11.03 -11.78 -2.79
C ARG A 63 -10.63 -12.84 -1.78
N PHE A 64 -9.32 -13.08 -1.65
CA PHE A 64 -8.84 -14.10 -0.74
C PHE A 64 -9.09 -13.74 0.72
N PHE A 65 -8.84 -12.50 1.09
CA PHE A 65 -8.99 -12.08 2.49
C PHE A 65 -10.40 -11.61 2.84
N GLY A 66 -11.29 -11.58 1.87
CA GLY A 66 -12.66 -11.14 2.15
C GLY A 66 -12.76 -9.63 2.37
N LEU A 67 -11.96 -8.86 1.67
CA LEU A 67 -11.95 -7.41 1.81
C LEU A 67 -12.62 -6.76 0.62
N THR A 68 -13.05 -5.51 0.81
CA THR A 68 -13.65 -4.74 -0.27
C THR A 68 -12.59 -4.36 -1.29
N ALA A 69 -12.92 -4.51 -2.57
CA ALA A 69 -11.99 -4.18 -3.65
C ALA A 69 -11.42 -2.78 -3.45
N GLY A 70 -10.14 -2.63 -3.70
CA GLY A 70 -9.47 -1.36 -3.53
C GLY A 70 -8.77 -1.19 -2.21
N TYR A 71 -8.95 -2.12 -1.29
CA TYR A 71 -8.30 -2.02 0.02
C TYR A 71 -6.80 -1.79 -0.10
N TRP A 72 -6.13 -2.63 -0.89
CA TRP A 72 -4.68 -2.55 -1.03
C TRP A 72 -4.24 -1.38 -1.89
N LEU A 73 -5.06 -1.01 -2.88
CA LEU A 73 -4.75 0.16 -3.69
C LEU A 73 -4.88 1.44 -2.88
N ARG A 74 -5.84 1.50 -1.96
CA ARG A 74 -5.95 2.66 -1.10
C ARG A 74 -4.75 2.75 -0.16
N ALA A 75 -4.26 1.61 0.33
CA ALA A 75 -3.07 1.60 1.15
C ALA A 75 -1.85 2.07 0.35
N GLN A 76 -1.76 1.64 -0.91
CA GLN A 76 -0.67 2.06 -1.77
C GLN A 76 -0.74 3.57 -2.03
N ALA A 77 -1.94 4.07 -2.31
CA ALA A 77 -2.09 5.50 -2.59
C ALA A 77 -1.75 6.33 -1.35
N ALA A 78 -2.17 5.88 -0.18
CA ALA A 78 -1.87 6.60 1.05
C ALA A 78 -0.36 6.68 1.28
N TYR A 79 0.32 5.57 1.04
CA TYR A 79 1.77 5.54 1.18
C TYR A 79 2.42 6.49 0.18
N ASP A 80 2.02 6.40 -1.08
CA ASP A 80 2.60 7.22 -2.14
C ASP A 80 2.40 8.70 -1.87
N ILE A 81 1.20 9.05 -1.42
CA ILE A 81 0.88 10.45 -1.13
C ILE A 81 1.74 10.97 0.01
N GLU A 82 1.85 10.20 1.07
CA GLU A 82 2.63 10.64 2.22
C GLU A 82 4.10 10.84 1.87
N VAL A 83 4.67 9.90 1.13
CA VAL A 83 6.06 10.02 0.71
C VAL A 83 6.24 11.24 -0.18
N ALA A 84 5.36 11.42 -1.16
CA ALA A 84 5.47 12.53 -2.08
C ALA A 84 5.29 13.87 -1.37
N GLN A 85 4.37 13.94 -0.42
CA GLN A 85 4.16 15.18 0.32
C GLN A 85 5.41 15.58 1.08
N ARG A 86 6.07 14.63 1.70
CA ARG A 86 7.29 14.94 2.43
C ARG A 86 8.38 15.46 1.50
N GLU A 87 8.52 14.83 0.35
CA GLU A 87 9.55 15.21 -0.59
C GLU A 87 9.26 16.51 -1.31
N LEU A 88 7.99 16.77 -1.60
CA LEU A 88 7.59 17.92 -2.37
C LEU A 88 7.22 19.13 -1.55
N GLU A 89 7.23 19.03 -0.24
CA GLU A 89 6.77 20.13 0.60
C GLU A 89 7.32 21.49 0.18
N PRO A 90 8.63 21.64 -0.06
CA PRO A 90 9.15 22.94 -0.47
C PRO A 90 8.55 23.44 -1.78
N GLU A 91 8.27 22.52 -2.68
CA GLU A 91 7.69 22.92 -3.96
C GLU A 91 6.21 23.22 -3.84
N LEU A 92 5.52 22.42 -3.03
CA LEU A 92 4.09 22.62 -2.86
C LEU A 92 3.77 23.96 -2.23
N LYS A 93 4.62 24.44 -1.34
CA LYS A 93 4.41 25.74 -0.72
C LYS A 93 4.42 26.89 -1.73
N LYS A 94 5.04 26.67 -2.87
CA LYS A 94 5.12 27.70 -3.89
C LYS A 94 3.88 27.75 -4.78
N ILE A 95 3.03 26.74 -4.67
CA ILE A 95 1.84 26.66 -5.49
C ILE A 95 0.68 27.31 -4.75
N LYS A 96 0.13 28.35 -5.34
CA LYS A 96 -0.99 29.05 -4.74
C LYS A 96 -2.28 28.44 -5.24
N PRO A 97 -3.19 28.13 -4.33
CA PRO A 97 -4.48 27.60 -4.78
C PRO A 97 -5.16 28.59 -5.72
N TRP A 98 -5.87 28.06 -6.66
CA TRP A 98 -6.64 28.89 -7.59
C TRP A 98 -7.72 29.62 -6.82
N SER A 99 -7.70 30.94 -6.90
CA SER A 99 -8.70 31.72 -6.20
C SER A 99 -9.63 32.44 -7.16
N GLY A 100 -9.46 32.16 -8.42
CA GLY A 100 -10.19 32.90 -9.43
C GLY A 100 -11.62 32.49 -9.49
N SER A 101 -12.37 33.03 -8.61
CA SER A 101 -13.77 32.73 -8.59
C SER A 101 -14.41 33.00 -9.93
N ALA A 102 -13.84 33.89 -10.62
CA ALA A 102 -14.44 34.25 -11.85
C ALA A 102 -14.26 33.18 -12.86
N ALA A 103 -13.52 32.32 -12.57
CA ALA A 103 -13.21 31.29 -13.52
C ALA A 103 -14.37 30.97 -14.38
#